data_2810fd755bc293021c024576a2659e1c
#
_entry.id   2810fd755bc293021c024576a2659e1c
#
_cell.length_a   1.000
_cell.length_b   1.000
_cell.length_c   1.000
_cell.angle_alpha   90.00
_cell.angle_beta   90.00
_cell.angle_gamma   90.00
#
_symmetry.space_group_name_H-M   'P 1'
#
loop_
_entity.id
_entity.type
_entity.pdbx_description
1 polymer ?
#
loop_
_entity_poly.entity_id
_entity_poly.type
_entity_poly.pdbx_seq_one_letter_code
_entity_poly.pdbx_strand_id
1 'polypeptide(L)'
;MDAFSTRVFGGNQAGVVLPERELPDARMQQVAAEFKHSETAFVRVEKDGSVTLRYFTPAGEVELCGHATVASFALLRQLGRIGDGDVTAHTRAGELSVTVQGGTVWMDMAKPRLLRELGEDEWDAFYEAYGLTTADRPEGLTPAIVSTGLADVMLPVRDHDTLMRAVQNEAAVTALSKKYDVTGVHMFCLGDDCTAYCSNYAPLYDIPEECATGTSNGALTYYLYLRGIVQPGQENVFLQGEHMHRPSEIRSRLYEQDGAVNVRVGGSAVMSMQCEVKI
;
A
#
# COMPACT_ATOMS: atom_id res chain seq x y z
N MET A 1 -9.83 -0.82 -12.17
CA MET A 1 -10.22 -1.15 -10.77
C MET A 1 -9.65 -0.08 -9.86
N ASP A 2 -10.37 0.28 -8.81
CA ASP A 2 -9.88 1.18 -7.76
C ASP A 2 -9.72 0.34 -6.48
N ALA A 3 -8.46 0.00 -6.14
CA ALA A 3 -8.12 -0.80 -4.98
C ALA A 3 -8.16 0.02 -3.69
N PHE A 4 -8.42 -0.63 -2.56
CA PHE A 4 -8.60 0.00 -1.25
C PHE A 4 -9.76 1.01 -1.20
N SER A 5 -10.81 0.76 -1.99
CA SER A 5 -12.00 1.58 -2.00
C SER A 5 -13.25 0.76 -2.33
N THR A 6 -14.38 1.18 -1.77
CA THR A 6 -15.72 0.71 -2.13
C THR A 6 -16.44 1.70 -3.04
N ARG A 7 -15.82 2.85 -3.33
CA ARG A 7 -16.37 3.91 -4.16
C ARG A 7 -15.53 4.08 -5.43
N VAL A 8 -16.19 4.17 -6.56
CA VAL A 8 -15.51 4.49 -7.84
C VAL A 8 -14.83 5.86 -7.74
N PHE A 9 -13.66 5.96 -8.38
CA PHE A 9 -12.80 7.15 -8.36
C PHE A 9 -12.17 7.49 -6.99
N GLY A 10 -12.31 6.59 -6.01
CA GLY A 10 -11.49 6.55 -4.80
C GLY A 10 -10.33 5.56 -4.99
N GLY A 11 -9.57 5.30 -3.92
CA GLY A 11 -8.57 4.24 -3.90
C GLY A 11 -7.42 4.38 -4.89
N ASN A 12 -6.59 3.35 -4.96
CA ASN A 12 -5.44 3.28 -5.86
C ASN A 12 -5.80 2.53 -7.14
N GLN A 13 -5.59 3.18 -8.28
CA GLN A 13 -5.97 2.66 -9.60
C GLN A 13 -5.05 1.53 -10.04
N ALA A 14 -5.64 0.45 -10.53
CA ALA A 14 -4.92 -0.63 -11.21
C ALA A 14 -5.63 -1.04 -12.48
N GLY A 15 -4.86 -1.24 -13.55
CA GLY A 15 -5.31 -2.01 -14.70
C GLY A 15 -5.37 -3.49 -14.31
N VAL A 16 -6.47 -4.18 -14.66
CA VAL A 16 -6.56 -5.65 -14.50
C VAL A 16 -7.00 -6.24 -15.81
N VAL A 17 -6.13 -7.04 -16.42
CA VAL A 17 -6.37 -7.69 -17.70
C VAL A 17 -6.55 -9.20 -17.48
N LEU A 18 -7.63 -9.75 -18.00
CA LEU A 18 -7.93 -11.18 -18.00
C LEU A 18 -7.78 -11.71 -19.43
N PRO A 19 -6.58 -12.09 -19.87
CA PRO A 19 -6.36 -12.49 -21.24
C PRO A 19 -7.01 -13.86 -21.53
N GLU A 20 -7.68 -13.99 -22.70
CA GLU A 20 -8.27 -15.27 -23.15
C GLU A 20 -7.20 -16.30 -23.54
N ARG A 21 -6.00 -15.83 -23.85
CA ARG A 21 -4.83 -16.65 -24.21
C ARG A 21 -3.57 -16.04 -23.63
N GLU A 22 -2.52 -16.83 -23.56
CA GLU A 22 -1.22 -16.33 -23.14
C GLU A 22 -0.73 -15.21 -24.08
N LEU A 23 -0.27 -14.11 -23.49
CA LEU A 23 0.25 -12.95 -24.21
C LEU A 23 1.77 -12.90 -24.11
N PRO A 24 2.46 -12.58 -25.22
CA PRO A 24 3.89 -12.27 -25.15
C PRO A 24 4.17 -11.04 -24.28
N ASP A 25 5.33 -11.03 -23.61
CA ASP A 25 5.76 -9.92 -22.71
C ASP A 25 5.64 -8.54 -23.37
N ALA A 26 6.08 -8.44 -24.64
CA ALA A 26 5.98 -7.18 -25.38
C ALA A 26 4.53 -6.69 -25.56
N ARG A 27 3.56 -7.60 -25.63
CA ARG A 27 2.14 -7.23 -25.71
C ARG A 27 1.61 -6.75 -24.36
N MET A 28 1.96 -7.44 -23.29
CA MET A 28 1.60 -7.00 -21.93
C MET A 28 2.16 -5.62 -21.66
N GLN A 29 3.42 -5.37 -22.01
CA GLN A 29 4.05 -4.07 -21.87
C GLN A 29 3.35 -2.98 -22.68
N GLN A 30 2.96 -3.25 -23.93
CA GLN A 30 2.24 -2.31 -24.77
C GLN A 30 0.86 -1.93 -24.17
N VAL A 31 0.12 -2.91 -23.64
CA VAL A 31 -1.17 -2.66 -22.97
C VAL A 31 -0.98 -1.81 -21.72
N ALA A 32 0.01 -2.12 -20.89
CA ALA A 32 0.30 -1.34 -19.68
C ALA A 32 0.68 0.11 -20.01
N ALA A 33 1.50 0.31 -21.04
CA ALA A 33 1.89 1.65 -21.52
C ALA A 33 0.69 2.44 -22.05
N GLU A 34 -0.29 1.78 -22.68
CA GLU A 34 -1.51 2.42 -23.19
C GLU A 34 -2.46 2.80 -22.05
N PHE A 35 -2.62 1.96 -21.04
CA PHE A 35 -3.48 2.21 -19.88
C PHE A 35 -2.99 3.34 -19.00
N LYS A 36 -1.67 3.53 -18.90
CA LYS A 36 -1.02 4.60 -18.10
C LYS A 36 -1.39 4.59 -16.61
N HIS A 37 -1.89 3.49 -16.08
CA HIS A 37 -1.94 3.30 -14.64
C HIS A 37 -0.53 3.07 -14.10
N SER A 38 -0.32 3.32 -12.82
CA SER A 38 0.96 3.01 -12.16
C SER A 38 1.33 1.55 -12.44
N GLU A 39 0.39 0.62 -12.27
CA GLU A 39 0.54 -0.78 -12.67
C GLU A 39 -0.71 -1.35 -13.35
N THR A 40 -0.43 -2.31 -14.23
CA THR A 40 -1.43 -3.19 -14.86
C THR A 40 -1.08 -4.64 -14.53
N ALA A 41 -2.01 -5.35 -13.90
CA ALA A 41 -1.91 -6.78 -13.64
C ALA A 41 -2.50 -7.59 -14.81
N PHE A 42 -1.74 -8.59 -15.28
CA PHE A 42 -2.23 -9.64 -16.17
C PHE A 42 -2.47 -10.89 -15.34
N VAL A 43 -3.71 -11.36 -15.34
CA VAL A 43 -4.21 -12.33 -14.38
C VAL A 43 -4.72 -13.59 -15.09
N ARG A 44 -4.29 -14.74 -14.63
CA ARG A 44 -4.76 -16.05 -15.11
C ARG A 44 -5.11 -16.95 -13.92
N VAL A 45 -6.29 -17.55 -13.95
CA VAL A 45 -6.67 -18.59 -13.00
C VAL A 45 -6.21 -19.93 -13.59
N GLU A 46 -5.43 -20.66 -12.82
CA GLU A 46 -4.88 -21.96 -13.22
C GLU A 46 -5.89 -23.10 -12.96
N LYS A 47 -5.63 -24.28 -13.53
CA LYS A 47 -6.53 -25.44 -13.41
C LYS A 47 -6.63 -25.98 -11.98
N ASP A 48 -5.62 -25.77 -11.17
CA ASP A 48 -5.56 -26.17 -9.75
C ASP A 48 -6.20 -25.14 -8.81
N GLY A 49 -6.70 -24.02 -9.35
CA GLY A 49 -7.32 -22.94 -8.59
C GLY A 49 -6.33 -21.86 -8.12
N SER A 50 -5.04 -22.03 -8.36
CA SER A 50 -4.06 -20.96 -8.13
C SER A 50 -4.22 -19.82 -9.15
N VAL A 51 -3.59 -18.69 -8.89
CA VAL A 51 -3.67 -17.50 -9.75
C VAL A 51 -2.27 -17.04 -10.13
N THR A 52 -1.98 -16.94 -11.42
CA THR A 52 -0.75 -16.33 -11.92
C THR A 52 -0.96 -14.85 -12.16
N LEU A 53 -0.05 -14.03 -11.64
CA LEU A 53 -0.06 -12.57 -11.75
C LEU A 53 1.27 -12.06 -12.31
N ARG A 54 1.17 -11.19 -13.31
CA ARG A 54 2.30 -10.41 -13.82
C ARG A 54 1.94 -8.94 -13.79
N TYR A 55 2.85 -8.11 -13.33
CA TYR A 55 2.61 -6.67 -13.12
C TYR A 55 3.51 -5.85 -14.02
N PHE A 56 2.93 -4.90 -14.73
CA PHE A 56 3.65 -4.01 -15.64
C PHE A 56 3.33 -2.57 -15.30
N THR A 57 4.37 -1.77 -15.09
CA THR A 57 4.28 -0.31 -15.18
C THR A 57 4.28 0.11 -16.65
N PRO A 58 4.01 1.37 -17.00
CA PRO A 58 4.21 1.85 -18.37
C PRO A 58 5.63 1.67 -18.91
N ALA A 59 6.64 1.58 -18.03
CA ALA A 59 8.05 1.48 -18.39
C ALA A 59 8.63 0.06 -18.40
N GLY A 60 8.07 -0.88 -17.60
CA GLY A 60 8.61 -2.23 -17.49
C GLY A 60 7.82 -3.12 -16.53
N GLU A 61 8.18 -4.40 -16.52
CA GLU A 61 7.62 -5.38 -15.59
C GLU A 61 8.23 -5.22 -14.20
N VAL A 62 7.37 -5.33 -13.17
CA VAL A 62 7.77 -5.35 -11.76
C VAL A 62 7.40 -6.69 -11.11
N GLU A 63 8.12 -7.05 -10.07
CA GLU A 63 8.00 -8.37 -9.46
C GLU A 63 6.71 -8.55 -8.65
N LEU A 64 6.25 -7.47 -8.01
CA LEU A 64 5.10 -7.46 -7.11
C LEU A 64 4.44 -6.08 -7.06
N CYS A 65 3.10 -6.08 -6.96
CA CYS A 65 2.32 -4.86 -6.73
C CYS A 65 1.11 -5.17 -5.85
N GLY A 66 1.09 -4.59 -4.63
CA GLY A 66 0.06 -4.89 -3.62
C GLY A 66 -1.35 -4.45 -4.04
N HIS A 67 -1.52 -3.18 -4.48
CA HIS A 67 -2.84 -2.68 -4.85
C HIS A 67 -3.39 -3.37 -6.11
N ALA A 68 -2.52 -3.72 -7.09
CA ALA A 68 -2.94 -4.47 -8.26
C ALA A 68 -3.30 -5.93 -7.92
N THR A 69 -2.69 -6.52 -6.88
CA THR A 69 -3.10 -7.82 -6.33
C THR A 69 -4.50 -7.74 -5.72
N VAL A 70 -4.73 -6.75 -4.83
CA VAL A 70 -6.07 -6.53 -4.23
C VAL A 70 -7.13 -6.35 -5.32
N ALA A 71 -6.86 -5.50 -6.32
CA ALA A 71 -7.74 -5.27 -7.46
C ALA A 71 -8.05 -6.55 -8.24
N SER A 72 -7.02 -7.36 -8.50
CA SER A 72 -7.14 -8.61 -9.27
C SER A 72 -8.00 -9.65 -8.57
N PHE A 73 -7.75 -9.91 -7.29
CA PHE A 73 -8.52 -10.88 -6.52
C PHE A 73 -9.95 -10.44 -6.27
N ALA A 74 -10.17 -9.14 -6.02
CA ALA A 74 -11.51 -8.58 -5.91
C ALA A 74 -12.31 -8.75 -7.23
N LEU A 75 -11.67 -8.51 -8.38
CA LEU A 75 -12.28 -8.72 -9.69
C LEU A 75 -12.60 -10.21 -9.93
N LEU A 76 -11.66 -11.12 -9.67
CA LEU A 76 -11.88 -12.57 -9.85
C LEU A 76 -13.05 -13.07 -8.99
N ARG A 77 -13.14 -12.60 -7.73
CA ARG A 77 -14.26 -12.91 -6.86
C ARG A 77 -15.58 -12.34 -7.40
N GLN A 78 -15.60 -11.09 -7.83
CA GLN A 78 -16.79 -10.46 -8.41
C GLN A 78 -17.30 -11.19 -9.65
N LEU A 79 -16.39 -11.74 -10.47
CA LEU A 79 -16.71 -12.53 -11.66
C LEU A 79 -17.05 -14.01 -11.33
N GLY A 80 -17.02 -14.41 -10.06
CA GLY A 80 -17.27 -15.79 -9.63
C GLY A 80 -16.20 -16.79 -10.10
N ARG A 81 -14.99 -16.31 -10.44
CA ARG A 81 -13.87 -17.16 -10.86
C ARG A 81 -13.11 -17.78 -9.69
N ILE A 82 -13.19 -17.15 -8.53
CA ILE A 82 -12.71 -17.66 -7.24
C ILE A 82 -13.79 -17.42 -6.17
N GLY A 83 -13.76 -18.23 -5.11
CA GLY A 83 -14.60 -18.03 -3.92
C GLY A 83 -13.88 -17.31 -2.79
N ASP A 84 -14.52 -17.23 -1.62
CA ASP A 84 -13.85 -16.87 -0.38
C ASP A 84 -12.95 -18.04 0.06
N GLY A 85 -11.79 -17.73 0.64
CA GLY A 85 -10.78 -18.70 1.09
C GLY A 85 -9.36 -18.28 0.75
N ASP A 86 -8.43 -19.17 1.02
CA ASP A 86 -7.01 -18.98 0.72
C ASP A 86 -6.71 -19.41 -0.72
N VAL A 87 -5.98 -18.60 -1.45
CA VAL A 87 -5.58 -18.83 -2.83
C VAL A 87 -4.09 -18.54 -2.97
N THR A 88 -3.35 -19.45 -3.58
CA THR A 88 -1.94 -19.24 -3.93
C THR A 88 -1.85 -18.35 -5.16
N ALA A 89 -1.11 -17.26 -5.06
CA ALA A 89 -0.77 -16.38 -6.17
C ALA A 89 0.70 -16.58 -6.58
N HIS A 90 0.93 -16.90 -7.85
CA HIS A 90 2.26 -17.02 -8.44
C HIS A 90 2.66 -15.70 -9.07
N THR A 91 3.75 -15.11 -8.59
CA THR A 91 4.31 -13.84 -9.08
C THR A 91 5.78 -13.98 -9.39
N ARG A 92 6.41 -12.96 -9.96
CA ARG A 92 7.88 -12.95 -10.14
C ARG A 92 8.64 -12.83 -8.83
N ALA A 93 8.03 -12.27 -7.78
CA ALA A 93 8.59 -12.25 -6.42
C ALA A 93 8.48 -13.61 -5.71
N GLY A 94 7.81 -14.60 -6.31
CA GLY A 94 7.53 -15.90 -5.73
C GLY A 94 6.05 -16.11 -5.45
N GLU A 95 5.77 -17.09 -4.60
CA GLU A 95 4.41 -17.43 -4.18
C GLU A 95 3.94 -16.50 -3.06
N LEU A 96 2.70 -16.05 -3.17
CA LEU A 96 2.01 -15.27 -2.15
C LEU A 96 0.77 -16.03 -1.71
N SER A 97 0.52 -16.06 -0.41
CA SER A 97 -0.78 -16.45 0.14
C SER A 97 -1.71 -15.25 0.14
N VAL A 98 -2.83 -15.35 -0.56
CA VAL A 98 -3.87 -14.33 -0.60
C VAL A 98 -5.14 -14.94 -0.03
N THR A 99 -5.74 -14.29 0.98
CA THR A 99 -7.01 -14.71 1.55
C THR A 99 -8.11 -13.78 1.07
N VAL A 100 -9.18 -14.31 0.50
CA VAL A 100 -10.40 -13.55 0.18
C VAL A 100 -11.46 -13.86 1.22
N GLN A 101 -11.95 -12.84 1.92
CA GLN A 101 -12.94 -13.00 2.98
C GLN A 101 -13.94 -11.85 2.98
N GLY A 102 -15.21 -12.14 2.73
CA GLY A 102 -16.28 -11.15 2.81
C GLY A 102 -16.12 -9.94 1.89
N GLY A 103 -15.39 -10.08 0.78
CA GLY A 103 -15.09 -9.00 -0.16
C GLY A 103 -13.79 -8.23 0.13
N THR A 104 -13.13 -8.52 1.25
CA THR A 104 -11.77 -8.02 1.55
C THR A 104 -10.74 -9.02 1.06
N VAL A 105 -9.72 -8.53 0.37
CA VAL A 105 -8.55 -9.29 -0.08
C VAL A 105 -7.41 -9.01 0.89
N TRP A 106 -6.88 -10.06 1.52
CA TRP A 106 -5.81 -9.99 2.51
C TRP A 106 -4.51 -10.57 1.97
N MET A 107 -3.40 -9.93 2.26
CA MET A 107 -2.05 -10.39 1.91
C MET A 107 -1.15 -10.32 3.13
N ASP A 108 -0.31 -11.33 3.31
CA ASP A 108 0.73 -11.29 4.32
C ASP A 108 1.88 -10.41 3.85
N MET A 109 2.35 -9.55 4.74
CA MET A 109 3.49 -8.67 4.49
C MET A 109 4.80 -9.41 4.79
N ALA A 110 5.91 -8.91 4.27
CA ALA A 110 7.22 -9.35 4.70
C ALA A 110 7.38 -9.11 6.22
N LYS A 111 8.27 -9.87 6.84
CA LYS A 111 8.49 -9.80 8.29
C LYS A 111 8.71 -8.36 8.76
N PRO A 112 7.88 -7.84 9.68
CA PRO A 112 7.97 -6.46 10.12
C PRO A 112 9.25 -6.24 10.93
N ARG A 113 9.86 -5.07 10.75
CA ARG A 113 11.10 -4.68 11.44
C ARG A 113 11.11 -3.19 11.74
N LEU A 114 11.41 -2.87 12.98
CA LEU A 114 11.90 -1.54 13.35
C LEU A 114 13.38 -1.49 12.97
N LEU A 115 13.74 -0.67 12.00
CA LEU A 115 15.11 -0.55 11.52
C LEU A 115 15.89 0.47 12.35
N ARG A 116 15.23 1.58 12.70
CA ARG A 116 15.86 2.67 13.46
C ARG A 116 14.83 3.60 14.08
N GLU A 117 15.07 4.02 15.32
CA GLU A 117 14.46 5.23 15.90
C GLU A 117 15.27 6.45 15.46
N LEU A 118 14.61 7.52 15.04
CA LEU A 118 15.31 8.77 14.69
C LEU A 118 15.59 9.59 15.96
N GLY A 119 16.79 10.15 16.06
CA GLY A 119 17.16 11.03 17.15
C GLY A 119 16.50 12.40 17.06
N GLU A 120 16.38 13.11 18.20
CA GLU A 120 15.75 14.43 18.24
C GLU A 120 16.41 15.46 17.32
N ASP A 121 17.72 15.35 17.13
CA ASP A 121 18.52 16.18 16.23
C ASP A 121 18.24 15.92 14.72
N GLU A 122 17.49 14.87 14.41
CA GLU A 122 17.13 14.51 13.04
C GLU A 122 15.69 14.93 12.69
N TRP A 123 14.83 15.18 13.69
CA TRP A 123 13.40 15.40 13.47
C TRP A 123 13.07 16.65 12.69
N ASP A 124 13.75 17.77 12.97
CA ASP A 124 13.47 19.07 12.33
C ASP A 124 13.48 18.96 10.81
N ALA A 125 14.49 18.27 10.24
CA ALA A 125 14.61 18.13 8.79
C ALA A 125 13.40 17.42 8.15
N PHE A 126 12.79 16.43 8.85
CA PHE A 126 11.61 15.74 8.34
C PHE A 126 10.36 16.61 8.44
N TYR A 127 10.14 17.32 9.54
CA TYR A 127 8.98 18.21 9.69
C TYR A 127 9.07 19.42 8.76
N GLU A 128 10.24 20.05 8.65
CA GLU A 128 10.49 21.18 7.74
C GLU A 128 10.27 20.82 6.27
N ALA A 129 10.56 19.56 5.87
CA ALA A 129 10.30 19.08 4.52
C ALA A 129 8.81 19.09 4.14
N TYR A 130 7.92 19.28 5.12
CA TYR A 130 6.47 19.42 4.93
C TYR A 130 5.90 20.75 5.40
N GLY A 131 6.76 21.75 5.64
CA GLY A 131 6.35 23.06 6.16
C GLY A 131 5.81 23.01 7.59
N LEU A 132 6.20 21.98 8.34
CA LEU A 132 5.83 21.73 9.74
C LEU A 132 7.03 21.98 10.66
N THR A 133 6.81 21.84 11.95
CA THR A 133 7.85 21.90 12.98
C THR A 133 7.71 20.71 13.93
N THR A 134 8.72 20.46 14.74
CA THR A 134 8.66 19.42 15.78
C THR A 134 7.58 19.67 16.84
N ALA A 135 7.09 20.91 16.98
CA ALA A 135 5.92 21.22 17.81
C ALA A 135 4.59 20.63 17.26
N ASP A 136 4.57 20.23 15.98
CA ASP A 136 3.43 19.58 15.33
C ASP A 136 3.41 18.06 15.58
N ARG A 137 4.41 17.52 16.26
CA ARG A 137 4.47 16.11 16.69
C ARG A 137 3.51 15.87 17.88
N PRO A 138 2.83 14.71 17.93
CA PRO A 138 2.07 14.33 19.12
C PRO A 138 3.01 13.94 20.27
N GLU A 139 2.57 14.11 21.49
CA GLU A 139 3.30 13.61 22.65
C GLU A 139 3.37 12.07 22.63
N GLY A 140 4.53 11.53 23.01
CA GLY A 140 4.74 10.07 23.13
C GLY A 140 5.02 9.32 21.84
N LEU A 141 4.86 9.92 20.65
CA LEU A 141 5.22 9.30 19.38
C LEU A 141 6.41 10.01 18.73
N THR A 142 7.37 9.24 18.25
CA THR A 142 8.62 9.73 17.65
C THR A 142 8.83 9.15 16.27
N PRO A 143 9.44 9.91 15.32
CA PRO A 143 9.73 9.39 14.01
C PRO A 143 10.65 8.15 14.06
N ALA A 144 10.35 7.15 13.24
CA ALA A 144 11.12 5.92 13.17
C ALA A 144 11.10 5.32 11.77
N ILE A 145 12.13 4.56 11.40
CA ILE A 145 12.20 3.82 10.15
C ILE A 145 11.71 2.39 10.38
N VAL A 146 10.65 2.02 9.70
CA VAL A 146 9.99 0.72 9.84
C VAL A 146 9.77 0.09 8.46
N SER A 147 9.81 -1.23 8.38
CA SER A 147 9.65 -1.96 7.13
C SER A 147 8.76 -3.19 7.31
N THR A 148 7.91 -3.43 6.32
CA THR A 148 7.21 -4.71 6.07
C THR A 148 7.43 -5.18 4.62
N GLY A 149 8.61 -4.88 4.09
CA GLY A 149 9.04 -5.13 2.72
C GLY A 149 9.85 -3.94 2.21
N LEU A 150 9.24 -2.78 2.11
CA LEU A 150 9.89 -1.50 1.86
C LEU A 150 10.05 -0.73 3.17
N ALA A 151 11.13 0.03 3.29
CA ALA A 151 11.41 0.84 4.47
C ALA A 151 10.87 2.25 4.27
N ASP A 152 10.06 2.74 5.21
CA ASP A 152 9.55 4.10 5.24
C ASP A 152 9.82 4.75 6.60
N VAL A 153 9.91 6.08 6.60
CA VAL A 153 9.87 6.86 7.83
C VAL A 153 8.42 7.00 8.26
N MET A 154 8.08 6.45 9.41
CA MET A 154 6.82 6.74 10.10
C MET A 154 6.94 8.11 10.74
N LEU A 155 6.22 9.11 10.23
CA LEU A 155 6.27 10.50 10.68
C LEU A 155 4.96 10.88 11.37
N PRO A 156 4.88 10.81 12.71
CA PRO A 156 3.66 11.15 13.44
C PRO A 156 3.42 12.67 13.45
N VAL A 157 2.19 13.08 13.18
CA VAL A 157 1.73 14.47 13.37
C VAL A 157 0.58 14.51 14.36
N ARG A 158 0.36 15.68 14.99
CA ARG A 158 -0.50 15.81 16.16
C ARG A 158 -1.96 15.47 15.89
N ASP A 159 -2.52 15.90 14.76
CA ASP A 159 -3.93 15.81 14.43
C ASP A 159 -4.16 15.85 12.91
N HIS A 160 -5.40 15.59 12.53
CA HIS A 160 -5.83 15.56 11.13
C HIS A 160 -5.65 16.93 10.42
N ASP A 161 -5.91 18.04 11.10
CA ASP A 161 -5.70 19.38 10.54
C ASP A 161 -4.21 19.61 10.22
N THR A 162 -3.32 19.12 11.07
CA THR A 162 -1.87 19.17 10.84
C THR A 162 -1.47 18.31 9.65
N LEU A 163 -2.02 17.11 9.52
CA LEU A 163 -1.82 16.22 8.36
C LEU A 163 -2.26 16.94 7.08
N MET A 164 -3.47 17.50 7.06
CA MET A 164 -4.07 18.12 5.89
C MET A 164 -3.42 19.44 5.47
N ARG A 165 -2.74 20.16 6.37
CA ARG A 165 -1.99 21.38 6.02
C ARG A 165 -0.54 21.15 5.64
N ALA A 166 -0.05 19.91 5.72
CA ALA A 166 1.31 19.58 5.33
C ALA A 166 1.52 19.81 3.83
N VAL A 167 2.58 20.51 3.48
CA VAL A 167 2.93 20.79 2.07
C VAL A 167 4.32 20.23 1.80
N GLN A 168 4.38 19.19 0.98
CA GLN A 168 5.62 18.50 0.66
C GLN A 168 6.59 19.41 -0.13
N ASN A 169 7.84 19.45 0.30
CA ASN A 169 8.98 19.84 -0.53
C ASN A 169 9.63 18.57 -1.10
N GLU A 170 9.25 18.20 -2.33
CA GLU A 170 9.70 16.96 -2.98
C GLU A 170 11.23 16.82 -3.02
N ALA A 171 11.96 17.92 -3.25
CA ALA A 171 13.42 17.88 -3.30
C ALA A 171 14.03 17.56 -1.92
N ALA A 172 13.48 18.12 -0.86
CA ALA A 172 13.89 17.84 0.51
C ALA A 172 13.58 16.39 0.91
N VAL A 173 12.35 15.91 0.62
CA VAL A 173 11.95 14.52 0.91
C VAL A 173 12.80 13.53 0.12
N THR A 174 13.07 13.80 -1.16
CA THR A 174 13.99 12.98 -1.98
C THR A 174 15.39 12.91 -1.39
N ALA A 175 15.93 14.04 -0.91
CA ALA A 175 17.25 14.08 -0.28
C ALA A 175 17.27 13.28 1.04
N LEU A 176 16.24 13.41 1.86
CA LEU A 176 16.08 12.63 3.10
C LEU A 176 15.93 11.13 2.81
N SER A 177 15.11 10.76 1.84
CA SER A 177 14.92 9.36 1.45
C SER A 177 16.25 8.71 1.02
N LYS A 178 17.06 9.41 0.22
CA LYS A 178 18.42 8.96 -0.14
C LYS A 178 19.35 8.85 1.06
N LYS A 179 19.35 9.87 1.96
CA LYS A 179 20.23 9.91 3.14
C LYS A 179 19.98 8.75 4.08
N TYR A 180 18.69 8.39 4.27
CA TYR A 180 18.27 7.37 5.23
C TYR A 180 18.03 5.99 4.61
N ASP A 181 18.24 5.84 3.31
CA ASP A 181 18.00 4.61 2.54
C ASP A 181 16.58 4.07 2.76
N VAL A 182 15.59 4.94 2.55
CA VAL A 182 14.17 4.63 2.68
C VAL A 182 13.44 4.90 1.37
N THR A 183 12.29 4.24 1.18
CA THR A 183 11.41 4.47 0.03
C THR A 183 10.81 5.86 0.10
N GLY A 184 10.32 6.24 1.28
CA GLY A 184 9.69 7.53 1.46
C GLY A 184 9.31 7.83 2.90
N VAL A 185 8.30 8.68 3.05
CA VAL A 185 7.77 9.10 4.33
C VAL A 185 6.28 8.77 4.39
N HIS A 186 5.89 8.02 5.40
CA HIS A 186 4.50 7.75 5.75
C HIS A 186 4.10 8.62 6.93
N MET A 187 3.49 9.77 6.62
CA MET A 187 2.98 10.71 7.63
C MET A 187 1.62 10.23 8.13
N PHE A 188 1.38 10.33 9.42
CA PHE A 188 0.13 9.89 10.01
C PHE A 188 -0.25 10.67 11.27
N CYS A 189 -1.54 10.72 11.57
CA CYS A 189 -2.07 11.06 12.88
C CYS A 189 -3.06 9.99 13.34
N LEU A 190 -3.18 9.80 14.66
CA LEU A 190 -4.20 8.90 15.21
C LEU A 190 -5.60 9.46 14.96
N GLY A 191 -6.56 8.58 14.66
CA GLY A 191 -7.95 8.94 14.41
C GLY A 191 -8.86 8.58 15.57
N ASP A 192 -10.01 9.27 15.65
CA ASP A 192 -11.07 8.96 16.62
C ASP A 192 -12.01 7.87 16.10
N ASP A 193 -12.26 7.83 14.79
CA ASP A 193 -13.16 6.92 14.09
C ASP A 193 -12.44 5.85 13.22
N CYS A 194 -11.12 5.96 13.13
CA CYS A 194 -10.23 5.00 12.49
C CYS A 194 -8.95 4.85 13.31
N THR A 195 -8.07 3.93 12.92
CA THR A 195 -6.78 3.78 13.62
C THR A 195 -5.86 4.97 13.36
N ALA A 196 -5.75 5.40 12.12
CA ALA A 196 -5.01 6.60 11.74
C ALA A 196 -5.46 7.14 10.38
N TYR A 197 -5.28 8.46 10.19
CA TYR A 197 -5.26 9.13 8.90
C TYR A 197 -3.83 9.21 8.41
N CYS A 198 -3.60 8.99 7.11
CA CYS A 198 -2.27 8.82 6.54
C CYS A 198 -2.10 9.58 5.21
N SER A 199 -0.85 9.99 4.95
CA SER A 199 -0.37 10.42 3.63
C SER A 199 0.98 9.77 3.36
N ASN A 200 1.18 9.21 2.17
CA ASN A 200 2.40 8.51 1.79
C ASN A 200 3.11 9.22 0.65
N TYR A 201 4.41 9.45 0.80
CA TYR A 201 5.22 10.24 -0.11
C TYR A 201 6.50 9.50 -0.48
N ALA A 202 6.72 9.27 -1.79
CA ALA A 202 7.91 8.60 -2.31
C ALA A 202 8.49 9.31 -3.55
N PRO A 203 8.80 10.63 -3.49
CA PRO A 203 9.23 11.41 -4.66
C PRO A 203 10.57 10.92 -5.23
N LEU A 204 11.36 10.17 -4.48
CA LEU A 204 12.57 9.50 -4.96
C LEU A 204 12.27 8.52 -6.11
N TYR A 205 11.05 7.99 -6.19
CA TYR A 205 10.56 7.04 -7.19
C TYR A 205 9.52 7.65 -8.12
N ASP A 206 9.51 8.97 -8.27
CA ASP A 206 8.56 9.72 -9.10
C ASP A 206 7.08 9.55 -8.63
N ILE A 207 6.88 9.30 -7.34
CA ILE A 207 5.58 9.23 -6.69
C ILE A 207 5.49 10.38 -5.66
N PRO A 208 5.03 11.57 -6.05
CA PRO A 208 4.91 12.69 -5.12
C PRO A 208 4.05 12.34 -3.91
N GLU A 209 2.87 11.75 -4.13
CA GLU A 209 2.01 11.17 -3.11
C GLU A 209 1.30 9.94 -3.67
N GLU A 210 1.05 8.94 -2.82
CA GLU A 210 0.29 7.74 -3.16
C GLU A 210 -1.00 7.67 -2.35
N CYS A 211 -2.12 7.39 -3.02
CA CYS A 211 -3.44 7.41 -2.38
C CYS A 211 -3.76 6.17 -1.54
N ALA A 212 -3.05 5.06 -1.71
CA ALA A 212 -3.17 3.87 -0.86
C ALA A 212 -1.91 3.02 -0.94
N THR A 213 -1.24 2.80 0.19
CA THR A 213 0.03 2.08 0.27
C THR A 213 -0.04 0.97 1.30
N GLY A 214 -0.19 -0.28 0.84
CA GLY A 214 -0.32 -1.43 1.71
C GLY A 214 0.91 -1.67 2.60
N THR A 215 2.12 -1.62 2.02
CA THR A 215 3.38 -1.84 2.73
C THR A 215 3.61 -0.83 3.84
N SER A 216 3.37 0.45 3.58
CA SER A 216 3.58 1.53 4.56
C SER A 216 2.55 1.47 5.70
N ASN A 217 1.27 1.16 5.41
CA ASN A 217 0.26 0.94 6.44
C ASN A 217 0.51 -0.35 7.24
N GLY A 218 1.10 -1.37 6.63
CA GLY A 218 1.62 -2.54 7.33
C GLY A 218 2.74 -2.18 8.31
N ALA A 219 3.70 -1.36 7.85
CA ALA A 219 4.79 -0.85 8.68
C ALA A 219 4.27 0.04 9.82
N LEU A 220 3.29 0.91 9.54
CA LEU A 220 2.61 1.72 10.55
C LEU A 220 1.91 0.84 11.60
N THR A 221 1.25 -0.25 11.18
CA THR A 221 0.63 -1.19 12.10
C THR A 221 1.65 -1.75 13.09
N TYR A 222 2.82 -2.17 12.61
CA TYR A 222 3.89 -2.66 13.47
C TYR A 222 4.48 -1.57 14.35
N TYR A 223 4.66 -0.36 13.83
CA TYR A 223 5.08 0.80 14.61
C TYR A 223 4.12 1.07 15.77
N LEU A 224 2.81 1.10 15.52
CA LEU A 224 1.78 1.34 16.54
C LEU A 224 1.71 0.19 17.57
N TYR A 225 1.95 -1.06 17.14
CA TYR A 225 2.08 -2.20 18.05
C TYR A 225 3.24 -2.02 19.03
N LEU A 226 4.42 -1.61 18.55
CA LEU A 226 5.58 -1.33 19.40
C LEU A 226 5.34 -0.19 20.40
N ARG A 227 4.38 0.69 20.13
CA ARG A 227 3.94 1.77 21.03
C ARG A 227 2.76 1.37 21.92
N GLY A 228 2.29 0.12 21.84
CA GLY A 228 1.17 -0.38 22.64
C GLY A 228 -0.20 0.16 22.24
N ILE A 229 -0.31 0.81 21.06
CA ILE A 229 -1.56 1.44 20.58
C ILE A 229 -2.48 0.42 19.92
N VAL A 230 -1.93 -0.51 19.15
CA VAL A 230 -2.68 -1.62 18.54
C VAL A 230 -2.22 -2.97 19.09
N GLN A 231 -3.10 -3.98 19.03
CA GLN A 231 -2.86 -5.30 19.60
C GLN A 231 -3.04 -6.40 18.55
N PRO A 232 -2.36 -7.57 18.72
CA PRO A 232 -2.62 -8.75 17.90
C PRO A 232 -4.10 -9.17 17.94
N GLY A 233 -4.62 -9.59 16.77
CA GLY A 233 -6.02 -10.00 16.61
C GLY A 233 -7.00 -8.83 16.39
N GLN A 234 -6.58 -7.60 16.61
CA GLN A 234 -7.36 -6.39 16.31
C GLN A 234 -7.31 -6.09 14.80
N GLU A 235 -8.45 -5.71 14.23
CA GLU A 235 -8.50 -5.10 12.91
C GLU A 235 -8.27 -3.59 13.04
N ASN A 236 -7.32 -3.09 12.27
CA ASN A 236 -6.99 -1.68 12.20
C ASN A 236 -7.46 -1.13 10.86
N VAL A 237 -7.91 0.13 10.85
CA VAL A 237 -8.38 0.83 9.66
C VAL A 237 -7.59 2.10 9.48
N PHE A 238 -6.97 2.27 8.33
CA PHE A 238 -6.23 3.46 7.94
C PHE A 238 -6.93 4.16 6.79
N LEU A 239 -7.10 5.47 6.92
CA LEU A 239 -7.66 6.32 5.87
C LEU A 239 -6.53 7.12 5.22
N GLN A 240 -6.38 7.00 3.90
CA GLN A 240 -5.27 7.61 3.13
C GLN A 240 -5.82 8.23 1.84
N GLY A 241 -5.08 9.18 1.25
CA GLY A 241 -5.36 9.74 -0.08
C GLY A 241 -6.34 10.91 -0.10
N GLU A 242 -6.60 11.56 1.03
CA GLU A 242 -7.52 12.70 1.10
C GLU A 242 -6.98 13.91 0.32
N HIS A 243 -5.69 14.24 0.41
CA HIS A 243 -5.07 15.30 -0.40
C HIS A 243 -5.25 15.09 -1.91
N MET A 244 -5.25 13.83 -2.33
CA MET A 244 -5.40 13.46 -3.73
C MET A 244 -6.87 13.39 -4.18
N HIS A 245 -7.83 13.67 -3.28
CA HIS A 245 -9.26 13.46 -3.51
C HIS A 245 -9.60 12.01 -3.94
N ARG A 246 -8.80 11.06 -3.49
CA ARG A 246 -8.97 9.62 -3.73
C ARG A 246 -8.96 8.86 -2.41
N PRO A 247 -10.01 9.04 -1.59
CA PRO A 247 -10.06 8.43 -0.27
C PRO A 247 -9.96 6.90 -0.38
N SER A 248 -9.09 6.35 0.44
CA SER A 248 -8.75 4.93 0.48
C SER A 248 -8.89 4.40 1.89
N GLU A 249 -9.34 3.15 2.02
CA GLU A 249 -9.44 2.42 3.28
C GLU A 249 -8.52 1.20 3.22
N ILE A 250 -7.46 1.23 3.98
CA ILE A 250 -6.52 0.12 4.13
C ILE A 250 -6.77 -0.54 5.49
N ARG A 251 -6.94 -1.85 5.49
CA ARG A 251 -7.10 -2.65 6.71
C ARG A 251 -5.83 -3.38 7.02
N SER A 252 -5.54 -3.56 8.30
CA SER A 252 -4.44 -4.42 8.74
C SER A 252 -4.82 -5.26 9.95
N ARG A 253 -4.09 -6.35 10.15
CA ARG A 253 -4.13 -7.17 11.35
C ARG A 253 -2.73 -7.63 11.70
N LEU A 254 -2.42 -7.62 13.00
CA LEU A 254 -1.27 -8.32 13.57
C LEU A 254 -1.71 -9.70 14.02
N TYR A 255 -0.85 -10.68 13.82
CA TYR A 255 -1.04 -12.03 14.33
C TYR A 255 0.30 -12.63 14.77
N GLU A 256 0.27 -13.53 15.73
CA GLU A 256 1.45 -14.25 16.19
C GLU A 256 1.50 -15.62 15.54
N GLN A 257 2.67 -15.96 15.01
CA GLN A 257 2.95 -17.28 14.45
C GLN A 257 4.41 -17.65 14.77
N ASP A 258 4.62 -18.84 15.30
CA ASP A 258 5.94 -19.39 15.67
C ASP A 258 6.75 -18.45 16.57
N GLY A 259 6.07 -17.74 17.49
CA GLY A 259 6.68 -16.78 18.41
C GLY A 259 7.12 -15.46 17.76
N ALA A 260 6.74 -15.21 16.52
CA ALA A 260 6.98 -13.96 15.80
C ALA A 260 5.68 -13.23 15.51
N VAL A 261 5.73 -11.89 15.58
CA VAL A 261 4.64 -11.03 15.16
C VAL A 261 4.74 -10.83 13.65
N ASN A 262 3.60 -11.03 12.96
CA ASN A 262 3.44 -10.84 11.54
C ASN A 262 2.33 -9.82 11.28
N VAL A 263 2.34 -9.23 10.11
CA VAL A 263 1.34 -8.26 9.66
C VAL A 263 0.73 -8.73 8.36
N ARG A 264 -0.59 -8.69 8.28
CA ARG A 264 -1.30 -8.76 7.00
C ARG A 264 -2.03 -7.47 6.74
N VAL A 265 -2.10 -7.12 5.46
CA VAL A 265 -2.81 -5.94 4.98
C VAL A 265 -3.92 -6.38 4.04
N GLY A 266 -5.04 -5.71 4.11
CA GLY A 266 -6.18 -6.02 3.28
C GLY A 266 -6.96 -4.80 2.83
N GLY A 267 -7.80 -5.01 1.84
CA GLY A 267 -8.71 -3.99 1.35
C GLY A 267 -9.71 -4.55 0.35
N SER A 268 -10.71 -3.74 0.07
CA SER A 268 -11.68 -3.99 -1.00
C SER A 268 -11.20 -3.38 -2.31
N ALA A 269 -11.86 -3.70 -3.43
CA ALA A 269 -11.70 -2.95 -4.66
C ALA A 269 -13.03 -2.87 -5.41
N VAL A 270 -13.20 -1.80 -6.17
CA VAL A 270 -14.39 -1.57 -6.99
C VAL A 270 -14.00 -1.42 -8.47
N MET A 271 -14.84 -1.95 -9.34
CA MET A 271 -14.65 -1.78 -10.78
C MET A 271 -15.18 -0.41 -11.20
N SER A 272 -14.27 0.47 -11.60
CA SER A 272 -14.60 1.82 -12.12
C SER A 272 -14.87 1.82 -13.61
N MET A 273 -14.17 0.99 -14.38
CA MET A 273 -14.33 0.88 -15.83
C MET A 273 -14.13 -0.56 -16.29
N GLN A 274 -14.80 -0.90 -17.38
CA GLN A 274 -14.60 -2.18 -18.10
C GLN A 274 -14.50 -1.88 -19.59
N CYS A 275 -13.52 -2.49 -20.26
CA CYS A 275 -13.33 -2.37 -21.70
C CYS A 275 -12.85 -3.68 -22.32
N GLU A 276 -12.93 -3.77 -23.62
CA GLU A 276 -12.33 -4.82 -24.44
C GLU A 276 -11.08 -4.25 -25.12
N VAL A 277 -9.95 -4.94 -24.97
CA VAL A 277 -8.71 -4.60 -25.64
C VAL A 277 -8.50 -5.52 -26.82
N LYS A 278 -8.43 -4.96 -28.03
CA LYS A 278 -8.16 -5.73 -29.25
C LYS A 278 -6.65 -5.90 -29.43
N ILE A 279 -6.16 -7.14 -29.26
CA ILE A 279 -4.74 -7.49 -29.26
C ILE A 279 -4.44 -8.51 -30.38
#